data_62ee07652b43f77cb1c34d1d5ab4ccef
#
_entry.id   62ee07652b43f77cb1c34d1d5ab4ccef
#
_cell.length_a   1.000
_cell.length_b   1.000
_cell.length_c   1.000
_cell.angle_alpha   90.00
_cell.angle_beta   90.00
_cell.angle_gamma   90.00
#
_symmetry.space_group_name_H-M   'P 1'
#
loop_
_entity.id
_entity.type
_entity.pdbx_description
1 polymer ?
#
loop_
_entity_poly.entity_id
_entity_poly.type
_entity_poly.pdbx_seq_one_letter_code
_entity_poly.pdbx_strand_id
1 'polypeptide(L)'
;SYANKYLADDAVVTIYKRQRETSDQKKIEKPQLTPIEANRDVESDFLKEIRTAKVDPIKPAFLDYKKDLSVSELQKGISLLYKQNINNELFSLTYLFDMGTNQDKALSLATSYVDYLGTSDMTPEQVKEAFFHIACDYSIVSTGRTTYVSLKGLNENMDEAVKLLEKVLSDAQVNETAYQNLASDILKNREDAKREKNAVTQ
;
A
#
# COMPACT_ATOMS: atom_id res chain seq x y z
N SER A 1 -26.25 9.49 9.77
CA SER A 1 -24.85 9.15 10.09
C SER A 1 -23.97 10.41 10.05
N TYR A 2 -22.81 10.39 10.66
CA TYR A 2 -21.83 11.49 10.64
C TYR A 2 -21.44 11.85 9.20
N ALA A 3 -21.20 10.84 8.38
CA ALA A 3 -20.86 11.02 6.97
C ALA A 3 -21.93 11.83 6.20
N ASN A 4 -23.21 11.49 6.36
CA ASN A 4 -24.30 12.20 5.67
C ASN A 4 -24.41 13.67 6.11
N LYS A 5 -23.98 14.00 7.34
CA LYS A 5 -24.00 15.37 7.85
C LYS A 5 -22.85 16.22 7.35
N TYR A 6 -21.64 15.66 7.19
CA TYR A 6 -20.42 16.41 6.90
C TYR A 6 -19.86 16.17 5.49
N LEU A 7 -20.35 15.14 4.77
CA LEU A 7 -19.95 14.84 3.38
C LEU A 7 -21.11 15.05 2.40
N ALA A 8 -22.09 15.89 2.77
CA ALA A 8 -23.15 16.29 1.85
C ALA A 8 -22.57 17.20 0.74
N ASP A 9 -23.23 17.23 -0.42
CA ASP A 9 -22.76 17.96 -1.61
C ASP A 9 -22.58 19.46 -1.37
N ASP A 10 -23.30 20.05 -0.41
CA ASP A 10 -23.18 21.45 0.01
C ASP A 10 -21.93 21.74 0.87
N ALA A 11 -21.25 20.71 1.38
CA ALA A 11 -20.03 20.81 2.15
C ALA A 11 -18.74 20.69 1.27
N VAL A 12 -18.89 20.59 -0.05
CA VAL A 12 -17.76 20.44 -0.97
C VAL A 12 -17.23 21.81 -1.42
N VAL A 13 -15.94 22.05 -1.23
CA VAL A 13 -15.21 23.20 -1.78
C VAL A 13 -14.34 22.74 -2.93
N THR A 14 -14.66 23.17 -4.13
CA THR A 14 -13.86 22.87 -5.32
C THR A 14 -12.89 24.01 -5.61
N ILE A 15 -11.58 23.74 -5.59
CA ILE A 15 -10.53 24.70 -5.89
C ILE A 15 -9.92 24.37 -7.24
N TYR A 16 -10.08 25.29 -8.21
CA TYR A 16 -9.44 25.17 -9.53
C TYR A 16 -8.10 25.91 -9.52
N LYS A 17 -6.98 25.19 -9.56
CA LYS A 17 -5.65 25.76 -9.77
C LYS A 17 -5.32 25.74 -11.26
N ARG A 18 -5.27 26.92 -11.89
CA ARG A 18 -4.87 27.06 -13.31
C ARG A 18 -3.47 27.67 -13.38
N GLN A 19 -2.63 27.12 -14.23
CA GLN A 19 -1.34 27.71 -14.53
C GLN A 19 -1.54 28.98 -15.34
N ARG A 20 -0.93 30.11 -14.94
CA ARG A 20 -0.86 31.34 -15.69
C ARG A 20 0.54 31.52 -16.26
N GLU A 21 0.64 32.02 -17.46
CA GLU A 21 1.92 32.31 -18.13
C GLU A 21 2.70 33.45 -17.46
N THR A 22 1.98 34.38 -16.81
CA THR A 22 2.58 35.48 -16.06
C THR A 22 2.00 35.52 -14.65
N SER A 23 2.84 35.49 -13.64
CA SER A 23 2.40 35.69 -12.27
C SER A 23 2.66 37.15 -11.86
N ASP A 24 1.59 37.93 -11.70
CA ASP A 24 1.64 39.22 -11.00
C ASP A 24 1.71 39.02 -9.47
N GLN A 25 2.54 38.06 -9.03
CA GLN A 25 2.72 37.88 -7.61
C GLN A 25 3.50 39.05 -7.03
N LYS A 26 2.81 39.92 -6.30
CA LYS A 26 3.47 40.92 -5.49
C LYS A 26 4.41 40.20 -4.53
N LYS A 27 5.68 40.57 -4.57
CA LYS A 27 6.68 40.05 -3.63
C LYS A 27 6.27 40.49 -2.21
N ILE A 28 5.75 39.57 -1.44
CA ILE A 28 5.39 39.83 -0.05
C ILE A 28 6.70 39.87 0.73
N GLU A 29 6.97 41.01 1.37
CA GLU A 29 8.11 41.07 2.29
C GLU A 29 7.93 40.09 3.43
N LYS A 30 8.98 39.33 3.70
CA LYS A 30 8.99 38.33 4.77
C LYS A 30 8.81 39.06 6.11
N PRO A 31 7.75 38.77 6.89
CA PRO A 31 7.58 39.39 8.18
C PRO A 31 8.78 39.09 9.10
N GLN A 32 9.16 40.05 9.92
CA GLN A 32 10.15 39.80 10.96
C GLN A 32 9.60 38.74 11.92
N LEU A 33 10.23 37.57 11.92
CA LEU A 33 9.87 36.51 12.85
C LEU A 33 10.50 36.86 14.22
N THR A 34 9.65 36.99 15.22
CA THR A 34 10.13 37.07 16.61
C THR A 34 10.83 35.75 16.96
N PRO A 35 12.09 35.75 17.37
CA PRO A 35 12.75 34.51 17.79
C PRO A 35 11.95 33.85 18.91
N ILE A 36 11.54 32.61 18.68
CA ILE A 36 10.95 31.79 19.75
C ILE A 36 12.12 31.24 20.55
N GLU A 37 12.29 31.67 21.80
CA GLU A 37 13.20 31.02 22.72
C GLU A 37 12.68 29.63 23.03
N ALA A 38 13.22 28.64 22.30
CA ALA A 38 12.95 27.24 22.59
C ALA A 38 13.71 26.87 23.86
N ASN A 39 12.99 26.77 24.96
CA ASN A 39 13.55 26.31 26.22
C ASN A 39 13.77 24.80 26.16
N ARG A 40 14.91 24.40 25.59
CA ARG A 40 15.27 22.98 25.37
C ARG A 40 15.76 22.28 26.64
N ASP A 41 16.04 23.05 27.68
CA ASP A 41 16.66 22.56 28.94
C ASP A 41 15.62 22.32 30.05
N VAL A 42 14.36 22.69 29.83
CA VAL A 42 13.27 22.44 30.79
C VAL A 42 12.50 21.19 30.41
N GLU A 43 12.64 20.20 31.27
CA GLU A 43 11.83 18.98 31.16
C GLU A 43 10.63 19.07 32.13
N SER A 44 9.46 18.61 31.67
CA SER A 44 8.29 18.44 32.51
C SER A 44 8.54 17.35 33.57
N ASP A 45 7.89 17.42 34.69
CA ASP A 45 8.01 16.38 35.72
C ASP A 45 7.55 15.02 35.21
N PHE A 46 6.54 15.00 34.35
CA PHE A 46 6.09 13.80 33.64
C PHE A 46 7.20 13.16 32.76
N LEU A 47 7.95 13.96 32.02
CA LEU A 47 9.07 13.45 31.22
C LEU A 47 10.22 12.93 32.12
N LYS A 48 10.51 13.61 33.25
CA LYS A 48 11.49 13.12 34.20
C LYS A 48 11.08 11.78 34.82
N GLU A 49 9.79 11.64 35.17
CA GLU A 49 9.24 10.39 35.70
C GLU A 49 9.40 9.25 34.71
N ILE A 50 9.04 9.46 33.42
CA ILE A 50 9.21 8.44 32.37
C ILE A 50 10.70 8.07 32.20
N ARG A 51 11.61 9.04 32.16
CA ARG A 51 13.05 8.79 32.02
C ARG A 51 13.68 8.04 33.16
N THR A 52 13.19 8.27 34.38
CA THR A 52 13.73 7.64 35.59
C THR A 52 13.01 6.35 35.97
N ALA A 53 11.88 6.05 35.31
CA ALA A 53 11.14 4.82 35.56
C ALA A 53 12.02 3.61 35.30
N LYS A 54 12.09 2.70 36.27
CA LYS A 54 12.71 1.38 36.05
C LYS A 54 11.78 0.54 35.20
N VAL A 55 12.21 0.25 33.98
CA VAL A 55 11.51 -0.62 33.08
C VAL A 55 12.29 -1.92 32.97
N ASP A 56 11.60 -3.05 33.15
CA ASP A 56 12.22 -4.35 32.91
C ASP A 56 12.60 -4.47 31.41
N PRO A 57 13.80 -4.98 31.10
CA PRO A 57 14.22 -5.14 29.74
C PRO A 57 13.28 -6.10 28.99
N ILE A 58 12.81 -5.68 27.82
CA ILE A 58 11.99 -6.50 26.94
C ILE A 58 12.83 -7.72 26.51
N LYS A 59 12.37 -8.91 26.87
CA LYS A 59 13.00 -10.15 26.41
C LYS A 59 12.56 -10.42 24.98
N PRO A 60 13.50 -10.54 24.02
CA PRO A 60 13.11 -10.87 22.64
C PRO A 60 12.50 -12.28 22.60
N ALA A 61 11.34 -12.37 21.93
CA ALA A 61 10.73 -13.65 21.61
C ALA A 61 11.21 -14.07 20.21
N PHE A 62 11.96 -15.16 20.14
CA PHE A 62 12.41 -15.72 18.87
C PHE A 62 11.39 -16.74 18.37
N LEU A 63 11.08 -16.68 17.06
CA LEU A 63 10.25 -17.69 16.42
C LEU A 63 11.06 -18.99 16.22
N ASP A 64 10.51 -20.08 16.69
CA ASP A 64 10.98 -21.42 16.34
C ASP A 64 10.12 -21.95 15.18
N TYR A 65 10.63 -21.88 13.97
CA TYR A 65 9.90 -22.26 12.75
C TYR A 65 9.40 -23.72 12.77
N LYS A 66 9.99 -24.60 13.59
CA LYS A 66 9.55 -25.98 13.71
C LYS A 66 8.37 -26.15 14.67
N LYS A 67 8.25 -25.26 15.66
CA LYS A 67 7.20 -25.31 16.69
C LYS A 67 6.09 -24.33 16.45
N ASP A 68 6.44 -23.16 15.90
CA ASP A 68 5.52 -22.02 15.78
C ASP A 68 4.77 -21.99 14.44
N LEU A 69 5.17 -22.82 13.48
CA LEU A 69 4.51 -22.94 12.17
C LEU A 69 3.97 -24.35 11.96
N SER A 70 2.76 -24.43 11.40
CA SER A 70 2.26 -25.67 10.81
C SER A 70 2.71 -25.73 9.35
N VAL A 71 3.39 -26.78 8.96
CA VAL A 71 3.86 -27.02 7.60
C VAL A 71 3.08 -28.20 7.03
N SER A 72 2.40 -27.97 5.91
CA SER A 72 1.69 -29.01 5.17
C SER A 72 1.90 -28.83 3.66
N GLU A 73 1.49 -29.80 2.90
CA GLU A 73 1.53 -29.76 1.44
C GLU A 73 0.08 -29.66 0.94
N LEU A 74 -0.23 -28.58 0.22
CA LEU A 74 -1.54 -28.40 -0.40
C LEU A 74 -1.70 -29.30 -1.62
N GLN A 75 -0.64 -29.38 -2.42
CA GLN A 75 -0.55 -30.15 -3.65
C GLN A 75 0.92 -30.51 -3.85
N LYS A 76 1.22 -31.57 -4.59
CA LYS A 76 2.60 -32.00 -4.83
C LYS A 76 3.50 -30.84 -5.28
N GLY A 77 4.46 -30.51 -4.45
CA GLY A 77 5.43 -29.42 -4.66
C GLY A 77 4.95 -28.03 -4.22
N ILE A 78 3.75 -27.91 -3.63
CA ILE A 78 3.24 -26.64 -3.08
C ILE A 78 3.12 -26.75 -1.56
N SER A 79 4.05 -26.15 -0.86
CA SER A 79 4.06 -26.11 0.60
C SER A 79 3.15 -24.99 1.13
N LEU A 80 2.37 -25.31 2.17
CA LEU A 80 1.61 -24.36 2.97
C LEU A 80 2.30 -24.16 4.31
N LEU A 81 2.66 -22.92 4.60
CA LEU A 81 3.14 -22.49 5.89
C LEU A 81 2.02 -21.73 6.60
N TYR A 82 1.54 -22.23 7.72
CA TYR A 82 0.42 -21.64 8.43
C TYR A 82 0.79 -21.29 9.87
N LYS A 83 0.37 -20.11 10.30
CA LYS A 83 0.36 -19.68 11.69
C LYS A 83 -0.96 -19.03 12.02
N GLN A 84 -1.62 -19.51 13.07
CA GLN A 84 -2.85 -18.90 13.55
C GLN A 84 -2.57 -17.50 14.09
N ASN A 85 -3.36 -16.51 13.64
CA ASN A 85 -3.38 -15.19 14.25
C ASN A 85 -4.23 -15.24 15.53
N ILE A 86 -3.60 -15.00 16.69
CA ILE A 86 -4.24 -15.01 18.00
C ILE A 86 -4.44 -13.59 18.57
N ASN A 87 -4.00 -12.56 17.84
CA ASN A 87 -4.02 -11.18 18.34
C ASN A 87 -5.25 -10.39 17.87
N ASN A 88 -5.82 -10.75 16.73
CA ASN A 88 -6.98 -10.10 16.13
C ASN A 88 -7.64 -11.01 15.09
N GLU A 89 -8.78 -10.57 14.55
CA GLU A 89 -9.58 -11.29 13.55
C GLU A 89 -9.16 -10.98 12.11
N LEU A 90 -7.87 -10.75 11.86
CA LEU A 90 -7.35 -10.50 10.52
C LEU A 90 -6.60 -11.73 10.00
N PHE A 91 -6.70 -11.97 8.70
CA PHE A 91 -5.88 -12.93 7.99
C PHE A 91 -4.89 -12.24 7.05
N SER A 92 -3.83 -12.93 6.71
CA SER A 92 -2.91 -12.60 5.62
C SER A 92 -2.53 -13.88 4.90
N LEU A 93 -2.81 -13.94 3.61
CA LEU A 93 -2.45 -15.04 2.72
C LEU A 93 -1.48 -14.52 1.66
N THR A 94 -0.39 -15.23 1.43
CA THR A 94 0.57 -14.85 0.38
C THR A 94 0.93 -16.08 -0.46
N TYR A 95 0.70 -16.00 -1.76
CA TYR A 95 1.26 -16.91 -2.74
C TYR A 95 2.62 -16.38 -3.16
N LEU A 96 3.62 -17.25 -3.05
CA LEU A 96 5.01 -16.94 -3.38
C LEU A 96 5.41 -17.74 -4.63
N PHE A 97 5.82 -17.03 -5.67
CA PHE A 97 6.33 -17.61 -6.91
C PHE A 97 7.84 -17.36 -6.99
N ASP A 98 8.62 -18.42 -7.20
CA ASP A 98 10.08 -18.33 -7.39
C ASP A 98 10.42 -17.88 -8.82
N MET A 99 9.83 -16.77 -9.21
CA MET A 99 10.03 -16.08 -10.50
C MET A 99 9.85 -14.58 -10.29
N GLY A 100 10.79 -13.79 -10.76
CA GLY A 100 10.78 -12.34 -10.62
C GLY A 100 11.34 -11.64 -11.86
N THR A 101 11.59 -10.35 -11.75
CA THR A 101 12.04 -9.50 -12.86
C THR A 101 13.43 -9.84 -13.41
N ASN A 102 14.23 -10.65 -12.70
CA ASN A 102 15.50 -11.17 -13.23
C ASN A 102 15.27 -12.26 -14.28
N GLN A 103 14.19 -13.02 -14.15
CA GLN A 103 13.79 -14.04 -15.11
C GLN A 103 12.97 -13.45 -16.26
N ASP A 104 12.04 -12.56 -15.93
CA ASP A 104 11.23 -11.85 -16.93
C ASP A 104 10.98 -10.39 -16.52
N LYS A 105 11.57 -9.46 -17.27
CA LYS A 105 11.44 -8.02 -17.04
C LYS A 105 10.02 -7.49 -17.20
N ALA A 106 9.16 -8.18 -17.96
CA ALA A 106 7.78 -7.79 -18.18
C ALA A 106 6.93 -7.95 -16.91
N LEU A 107 7.35 -8.80 -15.95
CA LEU A 107 6.61 -9.02 -14.69
C LEU A 107 6.37 -7.74 -13.90
N SER A 108 7.33 -6.81 -13.88
CA SER A 108 7.14 -5.53 -13.18
C SER A 108 5.97 -4.72 -13.75
N LEU A 109 5.86 -4.67 -15.07
CA LEU A 109 4.76 -3.98 -15.75
C LEU A 109 3.46 -4.78 -15.62
N ALA A 110 3.52 -6.09 -15.83
CA ALA A 110 2.36 -6.97 -15.77
C ALA A 110 1.69 -6.93 -14.39
N THR A 111 2.46 -7.02 -13.31
CA THR A 111 1.92 -6.96 -11.94
C THR A 111 1.30 -5.60 -11.62
N SER A 112 1.91 -4.50 -12.10
CA SER A 112 1.33 -3.16 -11.95
C SER A 112 0.07 -2.94 -12.80
N TYR A 113 -0.05 -3.66 -13.91
CA TYR A 113 -1.18 -3.53 -14.82
C TYR A 113 -2.44 -4.21 -14.29
N VAL A 114 -2.31 -5.26 -13.48
CA VAL A 114 -3.48 -6.00 -12.91
C VAL A 114 -4.43 -5.06 -12.16
N ASP A 115 -3.92 -4.05 -11.47
CA ASP A 115 -4.74 -3.08 -10.72
C ASP A 115 -5.70 -2.24 -11.58
N TYR A 116 -5.50 -2.26 -12.89
CA TYR A 116 -6.31 -1.53 -13.88
C TYR A 116 -7.20 -2.46 -14.71
N LEU A 117 -7.23 -3.75 -14.38
CA LEU A 117 -8.02 -4.74 -15.09
C LEU A 117 -9.32 -5.05 -14.35
N GLY A 118 -10.38 -5.24 -15.12
CA GLY A 118 -11.62 -5.86 -14.66
C GLY A 118 -11.66 -7.34 -15.00
N THR A 119 -12.82 -7.93 -14.78
CA THR A 119 -13.17 -9.28 -15.22
C THR A 119 -14.21 -9.21 -16.34
N SER A 120 -14.65 -10.35 -16.86
CA SER A 120 -15.70 -10.40 -17.90
C SER A 120 -17.04 -9.78 -17.47
N ASP A 121 -17.28 -9.66 -16.16
CA ASP A 121 -18.54 -9.16 -15.57
C ASP A 121 -18.36 -8.00 -14.56
N MET A 122 -17.12 -7.56 -14.30
CA MET A 122 -16.83 -6.44 -13.38
C MET A 122 -15.83 -5.47 -14.01
N THR A 123 -16.08 -4.17 -13.89
CA THR A 123 -15.07 -3.14 -14.19
C THR A 123 -13.98 -3.13 -13.12
N PRO A 124 -12.81 -2.48 -13.37
CA PRO A 124 -11.76 -2.33 -12.35
C PRO A 124 -12.24 -1.66 -11.07
N GLU A 125 -13.15 -0.67 -11.19
CA GLU A 125 -13.76 0.01 -10.06
C GLU A 125 -14.66 -0.94 -9.25
N GLN A 126 -15.47 -1.76 -9.94
CA GLN A 126 -16.34 -2.75 -9.29
C GLN A 126 -15.54 -3.86 -8.59
N VAL A 127 -14.38 -4.25 -9.14
CA VAL A 127 -13.46 -5.18 -8.45
C VAL A 127 -12.96 -4.56 -7.13
N LYS A 128 -12.53 -3.30 -7.16
CA LYS A 128 -12.08 -2.59 -5.95
C LYS A 128 -13.20 -2.42 -4.93
N GLU A 129 -14.39 -2.08 -5.39
CA GLU A 129 -15.59 -1.95 -4.56
C GLU A 129 -15.97 -3.30 -3.91
N ALA A 130 -15.89 -4.40 -4.67
CA ALA A 130 -16.17 -5.73 -4.14
C ALA A 130 -15.20 -6.11 -3.02
N PHE A 131 -13.91 -5.87 -3.18
CA PHE A 131 -12.92 -6.08 -2.10
C PHE A 131 -13.16 -5.16 -0.90
N PHE A 132 -13.52 -3.91 -1.14
CA PHE A 132 -13.84 -2.96 -0.08
C PHE A 132 -15.04 -3.42 0.76
N HIS A 133 -16.11 -3.91 0.14
CA HIS A 133 -17.31 -4.38 0.82
C HIS A 133 -17.06 -5.56 1.76
N ILE A 134 -16.11 -6.42 1.43
CA ILE A 134 -15.71 -7.55 2.27
C ILE A 134 -14.55 -7.20 3.21
N ALA A 135 -14.17 -5.92 3.31
CA ALA A 135 -13.06 -5.43 4.12
C ALA A 135 -11.75 -6.22 3.88
N CYS A 136 -11.48 -6.53 2.63
CA CYS A 136 -10.27 -7.22 2.19
C CYS A 136 -9.52 -6.38 1.14
N ASP A 137 -8.24 -6.67 0.97
CA ASP A 137 -7.38 -6.01 0.01
C ASP A 137 -6.34 -6.98 -0.53
N TYR A 138 -5.93 -6.82 -1.79
CA TYR A 138 -4.90 -7.62 -2.39
C TYR A 138 -3.79 -6.77 -2.98
N SER A 139 -2.62 -7.36 -3.16
CA SER A 139 -1.50 -6.74 -3.86
C SER A 139 -0.69 -7.77 -4.61
N ILE A 140 -0.17 -7.39 -5.77
CA ILE A 140 0.70 -8.23 -6.59
C ILE A 140 2.00 -7.46 -6.82
N VAL A 141 3.11 -8.03 -6.37
CA VAL A 141 4.43 -7.37 -6.44
C VAL A 141 5.47 -8.35 -6.96
N SER A 142 6.18 -7.96 -8.01
CA SER A 142 7.32 -8.70 -8.51
C SER A 142 8.62 -8.00 -8.11
N THR A 143 9.49 -8.75 -7.43
CA THR A 143 10.86 -8.32 -7.08
C THR A 143 11.86 -8.88 -8.10
N GLY A 144 13.16 -8.71 -7.86
CA GLY A 144 14.18 -9.30 -8.72
C GLY A 144 14.10 -10.83 -8.83
N ARG A 145 13.72 -11.53 -7.77
CA ARG A 145 13.76 -13.01 -7.70
C ARG A 145 12.41 -13.66 -7.54
N THR A 146 11.45 -12.98 -6.95
CA THR A 146 10.16 -13.57 -6.51
C THR A 146 9.01 -12.65 -6.85
N THR A 147 7.85 -13.26 -7.10
CA THR A 147 6.57 -12.55 -7.22
C THR A 147 5.67 -12.98 -6.06
N TYR A 148 5.05 -12.00 -5.43
CA TYR A 148 4.13 -12.16 -4.31
C TYR A 148 2.73 -11.74 -4.75
N VAL A 149 1.76 -12.61 -4.49
CA VAL A 149 0.33 -12.28 -4.57
C VAL A 149 -0.19 -12.36 -3.14
N SER A 150 -0.48 -11.23 -2.54
CA SER A 150 -0.88 -11.11 -1.15
C SER A 150 -2.34 -10.69 -1.03
N LEU A 151 -3.05 -11.30 -0.11
CA LEU A 151 -4.44 -11.04 0.24
C LEU A 151 -4.54 -10.88 1.75
N LYS A 152 -5.23 -9.86 2.23
CA LYS A 152 -5.41 -9.58 3.66
C LYS A 152 -6.79 -9.00 3.92
N GLY A 153 -7.30 -9.20 5.12
CA GLY A 153 -8.60 -8.66 5.52
C GLY A 153 -9.19 -9.34 6.74
N LEU A 154 -10.50 -9.21 6.91
CA LEU A 154 -11.23 -9.87 7.99
C LEU A 154 -11.27 -11.39 7.77
N ASN A 155 -10.95 -12.14 8.81
CA ASN A 155 -10.85 -13.59 8.74
C ASN A 155 -12.17 -14.27 8.31
N GLU A 156 -13.30 -13.72 8.72
CA GLU A 156 -14.63 -14.22 8.33
C GLU A 156 -14.90 -14.14 6.82
N ASN A 157 -14.25 -13.20 6.11
CA ASN A 157 -14.43 -12.97 4.67
C ASN A 157 -13.32 -13.63 3.83
N MET A 158 -12.43 -14.41 4.42
CA MET A 158 -11.28 -14.99 3.72
C MET A 158 -11.69 -15.84 2.51
N ASP A 159 -12.71 -16.69 2.65
CA ASP A 159 -13.16 -17.59 1.57
C ASP A 159 -13.71 -16.82 0.37
N GLU A 160 -14.45 -15.73 0.63
CA GLU A 160 -14.99 -14.87 -0.42
C GLU A 160 -13.87 -14.08 -1.09
N ALA A 161 -12.94 -13.55 -0.32
CA ALA A 161 -11.80 -12.80 -0.82
C ALA A 161 -10.86 -13.65 -1.70
N VAL A 162 -10.63 -14.92 -1.34
CA VAL A 162 -9.85 -15.87 -2.15
C VAL A 162 -10.55 -16.12 -3.48
N LYS A 163 -11.85 -16.41 -3.48
CA LYS A 163 -12.62 -16.63 -4.72
C LYS A 163 -12.60 -15.40 -5.63
N LEU A 164 -12.73 -14.21 -5.05
CA LEU A 164 -12.68 -12.96 -5.80
C LEU A 164 -11.29 -12.73 -6.40
N LEU A 165 -10.22 -12.98 -5.65
CA LEU A 165 -8.84 -12.89 -6.14
C LEU A 165 -8.58 -13.89 -7.27
N GLU A 166 -8.98 -15.14 -7.10
CA GLU A 166 -8.84 -16.17 -8.13
C GLU A 166 -9.59 -15.79 -9.41
N LYS A 167 -10.78 -15.19 -9.28
CA LYS A 167 -11.53 -14.67 -10.41
C LYS A 167 -10.78 -13.54 -11.13
N VAL A 168 -10.27 -12.56 -10.38
CA VAL A 168 -9.48 -11.45 -10.96
C VAL A 168 -8.26 -11.98 -11.72
N LEU A 169 -7.57 -12.99 -11.19
CA LEU A 169 -6.38 -13.54 -11.82
C LEU A 169 -6.68 -14.44 -13.03
N SER A 170 -7.80 -15.19 -13.00
CA SER A 170 -8.15 -16.15 -14.05
C SER A 170 -8.97 -15.56 -15.19
N ASP A 171 -9.69 -14.44 -14.93
CA ASP A 171 -10.62 -13.82 -15.88
C ASP A 171 -10.27 -12.35 -16.16
N ALA A 172 -9.00 -11.97 -16.00
CA ALA A 172 -8.53 -10.61 -16.25
C ALA A 172 -8.78 -10.19 -17.70
N GLN A 173 -9.49 -9.07 -17.89
CA GLN A 173 -9.81 -8.56 -19.23
C GLN A 173 -8.82 -7.47 -19.65
N VAL A 174 -8.23 -7.62 -20.82
CA VAL A 174 -7.27 -6.64 -21.36
C VAL A 174 -7.96 -5.29 -21.60
N ASN A 175 -7.32 -4.22 -21.14
CA ASN A 175 -7.75 -2.83 -21.35
C ASN A 175 -6.61 -2.03 -21.98
N GLU A 176 -6.63 -1.89 -23.29
CA GLU A 176 -5.58 -1.20 -24.05
C GLU A 176 -5.41 0.26 -23.61
N THR A 177 -6.51 0.97 -23.34
CA THR A 177 -6.45 2.36 -22.87
C THR A 177 -5.74 2.47 -21.51
N ALA A 178 -6.08 1.60 -20.58
CA ALA A 178 -5.43 1.56 -19.27
C ALA A 178 -3.93 1.20 -19.39
N TYR A 179 -3.58 0.29 -20.30
CA TYR A 179 -2.18 -0.05 -20.59
C TYR A 179 -1.39 1.16 -21.11
N GLN A 180 -1.93 1.88 -22.09
CA GLN A 180 -1.28 3.06 -22.66
C GLN A 180 -1.12 4.18 -21.63
N ASN A 181 -2.11 4.39 -20.78
CA ASN A 181 -2.04 5.36 -19.69
C ASN A 181 -0.94 4.98 -18.69
N LEU A 182 -0.92 3.74 -18.23
CA LEU A 182 0.11 3.24 -17.31
C LEU A 182 1.52 3.38 -17.91
N ALA A 183 1.71 3.00 -19.17
CA ALA A 183 3.00 3.14 -19.86
C ALA A 183 3.42 4.63 -19.95
N SER A 184 2.49 5.52 -20.28
CA SER A 184 2.74 6.97 -20.35
C SER A 184 3.14 7.54 -19.00
N ASP A 185 2.44 7.16 -17.92
CA ASP A 185 2.74 7.60 -16.56
C ASP A 185 4.12 7.11 -16.10
N ILE A 186 4.47 5.85 -16.39
CA ILE A 186 5.80 5.32 -16.08
C ILE A 186 6.89 6.10 -16.81
N LEU A 187 6.71 6.39 -18.09
CA LEU A 187 7.68 7.15 -18.89
C LEU A 187 7.82 8.58 -18.36
N LYS A 188 6.71 9.24 -18.05
CA LYS A 188 6.71 10.58 -17.46
C LYS A 188 7.42 10.61 -16.11
N ASN A 189 7.12 9.66 -15.21
CA ASN A 189 7.75 9.57 -13.90
C ASN A 189 9.27 9.35 -14.02
N ARG A 190 9.73 8.58 -15.01
CA ARG A 190 11.16 8.42 -15.30
C ARG A 190 11.82 9.70 -15.80
N GLU A 191 11.11 10.47 -16.62
CA GLU A 191 11.58 11.79 -17.09
C GLU A 191 11.67 12.80 -15.94
N ASP A 192 10.66 12.84 -15.08
CA ASP A 192 10.62 13.73 -13.93
C ASP A 192 11.70 13.37 -12.91
N ALA A 193 11.91 12.07 -12.65
CA ALA A 193 12.99 11.59 -11.77
C ALA A 193 14.39 12.03 -12.25
N LYS A 194 14.65 12.09 -13.57
CA LYS A 194 15.93 12.59 -14.10
C LYS A 194 16.20 14.07 -13.78
N ARG A 195 15.15 14.85 -13.49
CA ARG A 195 15.23 16.26 -13.14
C ARG A 195 15.41 16.50 -11.65
N GLU A 196 15.19 15.46 -10.83
CA GLU A 196 15.36 15.54 -9.39
C GLU A 196 16.81 15.32 -8.98
N LYS A 197 17.38 16.31 -8.27
CA LYS A 197 18.77 16.29 -7.83
C LYS A 197 19.14 15.04 -7.02
N ASN A 198 18.23 14.53 -6.21
CA ASN A 198 18.47 13.37 -5.35
C ASN A 198 18.40 12.03 -6.10
N ALA A 199 17.73 11.98 -7.26
CA ALA A 199 17.64 10.76 -8.08
C ALA A 199 18.90 10.56 -8.97
N VAL A 200 19.65 11.64 -9.23
CA VAL A 200 20.85 11.63 -10.08
C VAL A 200 22.12 11.23 -9.29
N THR A 201 22.04 11.22 -7.95
CA THR A 201 23.17 10.93 -7.06
C THR A 201 23.18 9.49 -6.50
N GLN A 202 22.26 8.64 -6.93
CA GLN A 202 22.21 7.21 -6.66
C GLN A 202 22.58 6.40 -7.94
#